data_701fa8d4e725f5df0d51c5cab2bce981
#
_entry.id   701fa8d4e725f5df0d51c5cab2bce981
#
_cell.length_a   1.000
_cell.length_b   1.000
_cell.length_c   1.000
_cell.angle_alpha   90.00
_cell.angle_beta   90.00
_cell.angle_gamma   90.00
#
_symmetry.space_group_name_H-M   'P 1'
#
loop_
_entity.id
_entity.type
_entity.pdbx_description
1 polymer ?
#
loop_
_entity_poly.entity_id
_entity_poly.type
_entity_poly.pdbx_seq_one_letter_code
_entity_poly.pdbx_strand_id
1 'polypeptide(L)'
;MPALPPVFISHGSPMLLLDPGATGAAWQRLAAELPPPRAILAVSAHWTAPVPAVGAAPQPATLHDFYGFPDPLYELDYPAPGSPELAARVASLIPGVRIDPQRGLDHGAWSPLSLMYPGADIPVVQFAVMPGADASAHFELGRRLAPLTREGVLVLASGSLTHNLGDMVAGAPENAALRHVAEFSDWFAERLAANEIDALLDWETRAPHARRAHPTPEHLLPLFV
;
A
#
# COMPACT_ATOMS: atom_id res chain seq x y z
N MET A 1 2.31 -15.70 18.75
CA MET A 1 2.44 -15.98 17.32
C MET A 1 3.72 -15.35 16.82
N PRO A 2 4.39 -15.88 15.78
CA PRO A 2 5.49 -15.15 15.17
C PRO A 2 5.00 -13.80 14.64
N ALA A 3 5.88 -12.80 14.64
CA ALA A 3 5.53 -11.50 14.07
C ALA A 3 5.30 -11.65 12.56
N LEU A 4 4.25 -10.98 12.05
CA LEU A 4 4.02 -10.90 10.61
C LEU A 4 5.02 -9.89 10.01
N PRO A 5 5.71 -10.21 8.91
CA PRO A 5 6.52 -9.21 8.23
C PRO A 5 5.60 -8.14 7.63
N PRO A 6 5.96 -6.85 7.69
CA PRO A 6 5.28 -5.84 6.88
C PRO A 6 5.55 -6.11 5.40
N VAL A 7 4.60 -5.78 4.55
CA VAL A 7 4.69 -6.04 3.11
C VAL A 7 4.43 -4.75 2.35
N PHE A 8 5.31 -4.42 1.42
CA PHE A 8 5.06 -3.37 0.42
C PHE A 8 4.74 -4.02 -0.94
N ILE A 9 3.72 -3.50 -1.61
CA ILE A 9 3.33 -3.91 -2.96
C ILE A 9 3.15 -2.71 -3.88
N SER A 10 3.52 -2.88 -5.14
CA SER A 10 3.09 -1.99 -6.22
C SER A 10 1.72 -2.48 -6.70
N HIS A 11 0.64 -1.78 -6.31
CA HIS A 11 -0.73 -2.24 -6.57
C HIS A 11 -1.14 -2.16 -8.05
N GLY A 12 -0.40 -1.38 -8.85
CA GLY A 12 -0.64 -1.29 -10.27
C GLY A 12 -2.00 -0.68 -10.65
N SER A 13 -2.54 -1.12 -11.79
CA SER A 13 -3.84 -0.66 -12.29
C SER A 13 -4.97 -1.56 -11.82
N PRO A 14 -6.21 -1.05 -11.63
CA PRO A 14 -7.41 -1.87 -11.41
C PRO A 14 -7.62 -2.97 -12.46
N MET A 15 -7.05 -2.82 -13.68
CA MET A 15 -7.09 -3.84 -14.72
C MET A 15 -6.52 -5.20 -14.30
N LEU A 16 -5.65 -5.23 -13.29
CA LEU A 16 -5.13 -6.48 -12.71
C LEU A 16 -6.24 -7.39 -12.15
N LEU A 17 -7.41 -6.86 -11.85
CA LEU A 17 -8.55 -7.66 -11.40
C LEU A 17 -9.23 -8.43 -12.55
N LEU A 18 -9.14 -7.91 -13.78
CA LEU A 18 -9.65 -8.60 -14.99
C LEU A 18 -8.59 -9.50 -15.64
N ASP A 19 -7.33 -9.11 -15.53
CA ASP A 19 -6.18 -9.87 -16.04
C ASP A 19 -5.02 -9.81 -15.02
N PRO A 20 -5.02 -10.69 -14.02
CA PRO A 20 -4.04 -10.66 -12.94
C PRO A 20 -2.60 -10.96 -13.35
N GLY A 21 -2.40 -11.70 -14.43
CA GLY A 21 -1.09 -12.05 -14.98
C GLY A 21 -0.10 -12.58 -13.94
N ALA A 22 1.17 -12.29 -14.17
CA ALA A 22 2.26 -12.68 -13.26
C ALA A 22 2.18 -11.97 -11.90
N THR A 23 1.68 -10.74 -11.87
CA THR A 23 1.55 -9.94 -10.64
C THR A 23 0.54 -10.55 -9.68
N GLY A 24 -0.65 -10.88 -10.17
CA GLY A 24 -1.67 -11.53 -9.34
C GLY A 24 -1.22 -12.88 -8.80
N ALA A 25 -0.55 -13.69 -9.65
CA ALA A 25 0.05 -14.95 -9.21
C ALA A 25 1.13 -14.76 -8.13
N ALA A 26 1.91 -13.68 -8.21
CA ALA A 26 2.92 -13.36 -7.18
C ALA A 26 2.26 -12.96 -5.84
N TRP A 27 1.20 -12.15 -5.87
CA TRP A 27 0.47 -11.76 -4.66
C TRP A 27 -0.24 -12.95 -3.99
N GLN A 28 -0.81 -13.87 -4.78
CA GLN A 28 -1.42 -15.11 -4.25
C GLN A 28 -0.38 -16.00 -3.57
N ARG A 29 0.80 -16.16 -4.17
CA ARG A 29 1.91 -16.91 -3.54
C ARG A 29 2.37 -16.23 -2.26
N LEU A 30 2.58 -14.91 -2.27
CA LEU A 30 2.95 -14.16 -1.09
C LEU A 30 1.95 -14.35 0.05
N ALA A 31 0.65 -14.24 -0.24
CA ALA A 31 -0.39 -14.45 0.76
C ALA A 31 -0.39 -15.87 1.34
N ALA A 32 -0.11 -16.88 0.50
CA ALA A 32 -0.02 -18.28 0.93
C ALA A 32 1.23 -18.58 1.80
N GLU A 33 2.31 -17.83 1.63
CA GLU A 33 3.55 -17.95 2.41
C GLU A 33 3.50 -17.21 3.75
N LEU A 34 2.65 -16.19 3.86
CA LEU A 34 2.48 -15.43 5.09
C LEU A 34 1.66 -16.23 6.12
N PRO A 35 2.01 -16.15 7.42
CA PRO A 35 1.09 -16.61 8.45
C PRO A 35 -0.28 -15.91 8.30
N PRO A 36 -1.41 -16.63 8.51
CA PRO A 36 -2.73 -16.04 8.36
C PRO A 36 -2.89 -14.83 9.30
N PRO A 37 -3.15 -13.62 8.77
CA PRO A 37 -3.33 -12.45 9.61
C PRO A 37 -4.72 -12.48 10.26
N ARG A 38 -4.81 -11.98 11.48
CA ARG A 38 -6.10 -11.78 12.16
C ARG A 38 -6.81 -10.49 11.73
N ALA A 39 -6.05 -9.54 11.19
CA ALA A 39 -6.53 -8.28 10.62
C ALA A 39 -5.44 -7.68 9.72
N ILE A 40 -5.82 -6.74 8.87
CA ILE A 40 -4.92 -6.05 7.94
C ILE A 40 -5.02 -4.55 8.17
N LEU A 41 -3.87 -3.89 8.35
CA LEU A 41 -3.73 -2.44 8.27
C LEU A 41 -3.21 -2.09 6.87
N ALA A 42 -4.07 -1.60 5.99
CA ALA A 42 -3.72 -1.22 4.64
C ALA A 42 -3.32 0.26 4.59
N VAL A 43 -2.05 0.54 4.31
CA VAL A 43 -1.54 1.89 4.10
C VAL A 43 -1.60 2.16 2.60
N SER A 44 -2.58 2.94 2.14
CA SER A 44 -2.82 3.14 0.71
C SER A 44 -2.41 4.54 0.24
N ALA A 45 -1.71 4.59 -0.90
CA ALA A 45 -1.37 5.82 -1.61
C ALA A 45 -2.61 6.64 -2.03
N HIS A 46 -3.77 5.99 -2.16
CA HIS A 46 -5.03 6.59 -2.59
C HIS A 46 -5.83 7.23 -1.45
N TRP A 47 -5.37 7.12 -0.22
CA TRP A 47 -5.92 7.89 0.89
C TRP A 47 -4.89 8.86 1.43
N THR A 48 -5.00 10.11 1.01
CA THR A 48 -4.12 11.19 1.45
C THR A 48 -4.81 12.05 2.49
N ALA A 49 -4.07 12.47 3.51
CA ALA A 49 -4.56 13.36 4.57
C ALA A 49 -3.44 14.33 5.03
N PRO A 50 -3.77 15.51 5.56
CA PRO A 50 -2.74 16.44 6.08
C PRO A 50 -2.14 16.00 7.42
N VAL A 51 -2.80 15.09 8.11
CA VAL A 51 -2.38 14.50 9.40
C VAL A 51 -2.62 13.00 9.37
N PRO A 52 -1.96 12.22 10.25
CA PRO A 52 -2.22 10.79 10.34
C PRO A 52 -3.72 10.52 10.51
N ALA A 53 -4.26 9.58 9.73
CA ALA A 53 -5.67 9.22 9.79
C ALA A 53 -5.86 7.71 9.63
N VAL A 54 -6.82 7.16 10.37
CA VAL A 54 -7.17 5.74 10.38
C VAL A 54 -8.67 5.55 10.17
N GLY A 55 -9.05 4.63 9.28
CA GLY A 55 -10.43 4.24 9.05
C GLY A 55 -10.96 3.39 10.20
N ALA A 56 -12.22 3.61 10.59
CA ALA A 56 -12.87 2.87 11.67
C ALA A 56 -14.28 2.41 11.32
N ALA A 57 -14.63 2.39 10.04
CA ALA A 57 -15.92 1.85 9.59
C ALA A 57 -16.01 0.36 9.96
N PRO A 58 -17.08 -0.10 10.61
CA PRO A 58 -17.25 -1.54 10.93
C PRO A 58 -17.49 -2.39 9.68
N GLN A 59 -18.01 -1.79 8.62
CA GLN A 59 -18.20 -2.37 7.30
C GLN A 59 -17.81 -1.31 6.26
N PRO A 60 -16.51 -1.22 5.92
CA PRO A 60 -16.03 -0.24 4.97
C PRO A 60 -16.56 -0.57 3.56
N ALA A 61 -17.13 0.43 2.88
CA ALA A 61 -17.58 0.27 1.51
C ALA A 61 -16.38 0.10 0.56
N THR A 62 -16.55 -0.66 -0.51
CA THR A 62 -15.61 -0.70 -1.63
C THR A 62 -15.69 0.62 -2.39
N LEU A 63 -14.58 1.35 -2.50
CA LEU A 63 -14.52 2.61 -3.22
C LEU A 63 -13.93 2.40 -4.61
N HIS A 64 -14.68 2.77 -5.64
CA HIS A 64 -14.22 2.81 -7.02
C HIS A 64 -13.64 4.20 -7.32
N ASP A 65 -12.50 4.50 -6.72
CA ASP A 65 -11.78 5.78 -6.81
C ASP A 65 -10.95 5.92 -8.09
N PHE A 66 -11.43 5.32 -9.18
CA PHE A 66 -10.88 5.36 -10.51
C PHE A 66 -11.99 5.61 -11.53
N TYR A 67 -11.63 6.01 -12.75
CA TYR A 67 -12.59 6.30 -13.82
C TYR A 67 -12.00 5.98 -15.21
N GLY A 68 -12.88 5.79 -16.19
CA GLY A 68 -12.46 5.48 -17.57
C GLY A 68 -12.01 4.04 -17.78
N PHE A 69 -12.37 3.14 -16.88
CA PHE A 69 -12.11 1.70 -16.97
C PHE A 69 -13.33 0.94 -17.47
N PRO A 70 -13.18 -0.34 -17.88
CA PRO A 70 -14.31 -1.19 -18.29
C PRO A 70 -15.35 -1.38 -17.18
N ASP A 71 -16.63 -1.42 -17.56
CA ASP A 71 -17.77 -1.57 -16.64
C ASP A 71 -17.62 -2.70 -15.61
N PRO A 72 -17.13 -3.92 -15.97
CA PRO A 72 -16.99 -5.00 -14.99
C PRO A 72 -16.16 -4.66 -13.75
N LEU A 73 -15.23 -3.68 -13.84
CA LEU A 73 -14.44 -3.26 -12.68
C LEU A 73 -15.28 -2.50 -11.64
N TYR A 74 -16.34 -1.83 -12.07
CA TYR A 74 -17.25 -1.09 -11.18
C TYR A 74 -18.31 -1.98 -10.53
N GLU A 75 -18.45 -3.23 -11.00
CA GLU A 75 -19.34 -4.23 -10.44
C GLU A 75 -18.65 -5.09 -9.34
N LEU A 76 -17.31 -4.98 -9.22
CA LEU A 76 -16.56 -5.72 -8.22
C LEU A 76 -16.78 -5.11 -6.83
N ASP A 77 -16.95 -5.98 -5.85
CA ASP A 77 -17.07 -5.62 -4.45
C ASP A 77 -16.11 -6.46 -3.59
N TYR A 78 -15.52 -5.86 -2.58
CA TYR A 78 -14.67 -6.54 -1.61
C TYR A 78 -15.23 -6.31 -0.21
N PRO A 79 -16.22 -7.08 0.23
CA PRO A 79 -17.01 -6.84 1.44
C PRO A 79 -16.28 -7.28 2.72
N ALA A 80 -14.98 -7.00 2.83
CA ALA A 80 -14.25 -7.32 4.04
C ALA A 80 -14.79 -6.52 5.23
N PRO A 81 -14.93 -7.14 6.41
CA PRO A 81 -15.29 -6.39 7.61
C PRO A 81 -14.20 -5.38 7.97
N GLY A 82 -14.60 -4.30 8.62
CA GLY A 82 -13.66 -3.40 9.27
C GLY A 82 -13.35 -3.84 10.70
N SER A 83 -12.47 -3.09 11.38
CA SER A 83 -12.15 -3.31 12.79
C SER A 83 -12.00 -1.99 13.54
N PRO A 84 -13.08 -1.46 14.14
CA PRO A 84 -12.98 -0.32 15.03
C PRO A 84 -12.01 -0.54 16.20
N GLU A 85 -11.83 -1.79 16.64
CA GLU A 85 -10.87 -2.17 17.67
C GLU A 85 -9.43 -1.97 17.20
N LEU A 86 -9.10 -2.39 15.97
CA LEU A 86 -7.78 -2.13 15.39
C LEU A 86 -7.57 -0.64 15.19
N ALA A 87 -8.58 0.12 14.75
CA ALA A 87 -8.49 1.56 14.61
C ALA A 87 -8.20 2.24 15.98
N ALA A 88 -8.88 1.80 17.05
CA ALA A 88 -8.59 2.27 18.42
C ALA A 88 -7.18 1.89 18.87
N ARG A 89 -6.70 0.68 18.51
CA ARG A 89 -5.33 0.26 18.80
C ARG A 89 -4.31 1.14 18.07
N VAL A 90 -4.53 1.45 16.78
CA VAL A 90 -3.69 2.41 16.02
C VAL A 90 -3.69 3.77 16.70
N ALA A 91 -4.85 4.26 17.15
CA ALA A 91 -4.97 5.53 17.85
C ALA A 91 -4.18 5.56 19.18
N SER A 92 -4.07 4.43 19.86
CA SER A 92 -3.25 4.31 21.07
C SER A 92 -1.74 4.36 20.79
N LEU A 93 -1.32 3.95 19.58
CA LEU A 93 0.08 3.97 19.14
C LEU A 93 0.49 5.32 18.52
N ILE A 94 -0.46 6.03 17.91
CA ILE A 94 -0.24 7.32 17.26
C ILE A 94 -1.14 8.37 17.90
N PRO A 95 -0.67 9.05 18.96
CA PRO A 95 -1.44 10.11 19.59
C PRO A 95 -1.81 11.22 18.60
N GLY A 96 -3.10 11.61 18.59
CA GLY A 96 -3.61 12.65 17.70
C GLY A 96 -3.96 12.16 16.30
N VAL A 97 -3.90 10.84 16.00
CA VAL A 97 -4.41 10.31 14.73
C VAL A 97 -5.91 10.61 14.59
N ARG A 98 -6.31 11.08 13.43
CA ARG A 98 -7.73 11.30 13.12
C ARG A 98 -8.42 9.96 12.84
N ILE A 99 -9.49 9.68 13.55
CA ILE A 99 -10.32 8.49 13.30
C ILE A 99 -11.45 8.88 12.32
N ASP A 100 -11.58 8.11 11.25
CA ASP A 100 -12.65 8.28 10.25
C ASP A 100 -13.60 7.09 10.31
N PRO A 101 -14.80 7.25 10.90
CA PRO A 101 -15.75 6.14 11.06
C PRO A 101 -16.48 5.74 9.78
N GLN A 102 -16.25 6.44 8.68
CA GLN A 102 -16.93 6.21 7.40
C GLN A 102 -15.98 5.85 6.25
N ARG A 103 -14.65 5.87 6.50
CA ARG A 103 -13.68 5.56 5.44
C ARG A 103 -13.90 4.15 4.90
N GLY A 104 -14.16 4.07 3.58
CA GLY A 104 -14.20 2.83 2.83
C GLY A 104 -12.80 2.35 2.43
N LEU A 105 -12.72 1.27 1.65
CA LEU A 105 -11.48 0.75 1.08
C LEU A 105 -11.32 1.28 -0.35
N ASP A 106 -10.26 2.02 -0.64
CA ASP A 106 -9.93 2.43 -2.00
C ASP A 106 -9.27 1.29 -2.79
N HIS A 107 -9.12 1.46 -4.12
CA HIS A 107 -8.63 0.39 -4.97
C HIS A 107 -7.17 -0.01 -4.65
N GLY A 108 -6.36 0.88 -4.11
CA GLY A 108 -5.02 0.52 -3.63
C GLY A 108 -5.05 -0.48 -2.48
N ALA A 109 -6.14 -0.51 -1.72
CA ALA A 109 -6.35 -1.50 -0.66
C ALA A 109 -7.13 -2.72 -1.17
N TRP A 110 -8.36 -2.54 -1.70
CA TRP A 110 -9.22 -3.68 -1.98
C TRP A 110 -8.80 -4.49 -3.21
N SER A 111 -8.20 -3.87 -4.25
CA SER A 111 -7.78 -4.61 -5.46
C SER A 111 -6.75 -5.69 -5.16
N PRO A 112 -5.59 -5.40 -4.53
CA PRO A 112 -4.64 -6.45 -4.19
C PRO A 112 -5.20 -7.45 -3.19
N LEU A 113 -6.01 -6.99 -2.21
CA LEU A 113 -6.62 -7.88 -1.21
C LEU A 113 -7.62 -8.86 -1.84
N SER A 114 -8.34 -8.47 -2.90
CA SER A 114 -9.23 -9.38 -3.64
C SER A 114 -8.48 -10.56 -4.26
N LEU A 115 -7.21 -10.38 -4.62
CA LEU A 115 -6.36 -11.44 -5.17
C LEU A 115 -5.61 -12.21 -4.08
N MET A 116 -5.18 -11.54 -3.01
CA MET A 116 -4.45 -12.14 -1.89
C MET A 116 -5.37 -12.93 -0.96
N TYR A 117 -6.53 -12.39 -0.65
CA TYR A 117 -7.51 -12.93 0.31
C TYR A 117 -8.93 -12.84 -0.25
N PRO A 118 -9.25 -13.63 -1.30
CA PRO A 118 -10.53 -13.52 -2.03
C PRO A 118 -11.77 -13.84 -1.17
N GLY A 119 -11.59 -14.48 -0.02
CA GLY A 119 -12.68 -14.76 0.93
C GLY A 119 -13.25 -13.52 1.60
N ALA A 120 -12.54 -12.39 1.57
CA ALA A 120 -12.92 -11.13 2.21
C ALA A 120 -13.36 -11.27 3.68
N ASP A 121 -12.80 -12.24 4.41
CA ASP A 121 -13.17 -12.60 5.78
C ASP A 121 -12.23 -12.02 6.84
N ILE A 122 -11.10 -11.46 6.42
CA ILE A 122 -10.11 -10.83 7.29
C ILE A 122 -10.46 -9.35 7.46
N PRO A 123 -10.60 -8.84 8.69
CA PRO A 123 -10.88 -7.43 8.93
C PRO A 123 -9.80 -6.50 8.35
N VAL A 124 -10.24 -5.44 7.64
CA VAL A 124 -9.35 -4.46 7.01
C VAL A 124 -9.60 -3.07 7.56
N VAL A 125 -8.52 -2.40 7.94
CA VAL A 125 -8.51 -1.00 8.35
C VAL A 125 -7.55 -0.24 7.45
N GLN A 126 -7.94 0.91 6.91
CA GLN A 126 -7.04 1.76 6.14
C GLN A 126 -6.33 2.80 6.99
N PHE A 127 -5.10 3.13 6.58
CA PHE A 127 -4.30 4.21 7.13
C PHE A 127 -3.85 5.15 6.01
N ALA A 128 -3.96 6.45 6.23
CA ALA A 128 -3.66 7.48 5.24
C ALA A 128 -2.17 7.79 5.17
N VAL A 129 -1.69 8.14 3.97
CA VAL A 129 -0.38 8.80 3.78
C VAL A 129 -0.52 10.31 3.81
N MET A 130 0.57 11.00 4.08
CA MET A 130 0.63 12.46 4.21
C MET A 130 1.60 13.04 3.16
N PRO A 131 1.15 13.39 1.95
CA PRO A 131 2.04 13.89 0.88
C PRO A 131 2.78 15.19 1.24
N GLY A 132 2.33 15.92 2.24
CA GLY A 132 3.01 17.10 2.79
C GLY A 132 4.09 16.80 3.83
N ALA A 133 4.29 15.53 4.19
CA ALA A 133 5.32 15.05 5.09
C ALA A 133 6.33 14.18 4.33
N ASP A 134 7.56 14.15 4.79
CA ASP A 134 8.66 13.39 4.16
C ASP A 134 8.65 11.89 4.51
N ALA A 135 9.59 11.16 3.92
CA ALA A 135 9.80 9.74 4.19
C ALA A 135 10.15 9.48 5.67
N SER A 136 10.89 10.39 6.31
CA SER A 136 11.29 10.25 7.72
C SER A 136 10.08 10.28 8.66
N ALA A 137 9.13 11.17 8.40
CA ALA A 137 7.88 11.23 9.16
C ALA A 137 7.05 9.94 9.03
N HIS A 138 6.98 9.37 7.81
CA HIS A 138 6.29 8.10 7.57
C HIS A 138 7.01 6.92 8.23
N PHE A 139 8.33 6.90 8.19
CA PHE A 139 9.14 5.89 8.88
C PHE A 139 8.92 5.90 10.39
N GLU A 140 8.82 7.08 10.99
CA GLU A 140 8.51 7.19 12.42
C GLU A 140 7.09 6.67 12.74
N LEU A 141 6.10 6.88 11.85
CA LEU A 141 4.79 6.26 11.98
C LEU A 141 4.89 4.72 11.92
N GLY A 142 5.65 4.19 10.96
CA GLY A 142 5.89 2.74 10.85
C GLY A 142 6.52 2.16 12.12
N ARG A 143 7.51 2.85 12.69
CA ARG A 143 8.10 2.44 13.97
C ARG A 143 7.09 2.36 15.11
N ARG A 144 6.14 3.30 15.16
CA ARG A 144 5.05 3.30 16.16
C ARG A 144 4.04 2.19 15.91
N LEU A 145 3.80 1.84 14.63
CA LEU A 145 2.89 0.76 14.24
C LEU A 145 3.51 -0.63 14.35
N ALA A 146 4.84 -0.76 14.44
CA ALA A 146 5.55 -2.03 14.50
C ALA A 146 5.02 -3.04 15.56
N PRO A 147 4.50 -2.64 16.75
CA PRO A 147 3.89 -3.58 17.68
C PRO A 147 2.75 -4.40 17.07
N LEU A 148 1.99 -3.86 16.11
CA LEU A 148 0.86 -4.55 15.47
C LEU A 148 1.27 -5.86 14.79
N THR A 149 2.48 -5.93 14.24
CA THR A 149 2.99 -7.13 13.57
C THR A 149 3.08 -8.32 14.52
N ARG A 150 3.36 -8.09 15.81
CA ARG A 150 3.39 -9.11 16.86
C ARG A 150 2.00 -9.44 17.40
N GLU A 151 1.03 -8.59 17.09
CA GLU A 151 -0.38 -8.77 17.47
C GLU A 151 -1.18 -9.51 16.38
N GLY A 152 -0.51 -10.05 15.35
CA GLY A 152 -1.13 -10.78 14.25
C GLY A 152 -1.77 -9.89 13.20
N VAL A 153 -1.38 -8.61 13.14
CA VAL A 153 -1.85 -7.66 12.11
C VAL A 153 -0.83 -7.61 10.98
N LEU A 154 -1.28 -7.84 9.77
CA LEU A 154 -0.49 -7.58 8.56
C LEU A 154 -0.52 -6.08 8.24
N VAL A 155 0.65 -5.44 8.25
CA VAL A 155 0.79 -4.10 7.68
C VAL A 155 1.05 -4.26 6.19
N LEU A 156 0.06 -3.92 5.38
CA LEU A 156 0.12 -3.96 3.92
C LEU A 156 0.27 -2.53 3.40
N ALA A 157 1.49 -2.18 3.03
CA ALA A 157 1.80 -0.91 2.39
C ALA A 157 1.56 -1.02 0.88
N SER A 158 0.60 -0.28 0.37
CA SER A 158 0.13 -0.35 -1.01
C SER A 158 0.34 0.98 -1.72
N GLY A 159 1.26 0.96 -2.66
CA GLY A 159 1.63 2.11 -3.46
C GLY A 159 2.18 1.69 -4.81
N SER A 160 3.30 2.23 -5.19
CA SER A 160 4.07 1.80 -6.35
C SER A 160 5.55 2.17 -6.17
N LEU A 161 6.44 1.27 -6.56
CA LEU A 161 7.88 1.58 -6.49
C LEU A 161 8.27 2.68 -7.49
N THR A 162 7.54 2.80 -8.61
CA THR A 162 7.62 3.93 -9.54
C THR A 162 6.21 4.32 -9.99
N HIS A 163 5.89 5.62 -10.01
CA HIS A 163 4.55 6.09 -10.38
C HIS A 163 4.63 7.36 -11.23
N ASN A 164 4.90 7.20 -12.52
CA ASN A 164 4.82 8.26 -13.51
C ASN A 164 3.92 7.84 -14.68
N LEU A 165 2.68 8.26 -14.65
CA LEU A 165 1.71 7.94 -15.70
C LEU A 165 2.12 8.51 -17.07
N GLY A 166 2.95 9.56 -17.11
CA GLY A 166 3.49 10.12 -18.35
C GLY A 166 4.50 9.21 -19.05
N ASP A 167 5.05 8.22 -18.35
CA ASP A 167 5.99 7.23 -18.90
C ASP A 167 5.30 5.93 -19.34
N MET A 168 3.97 5.82 -19.19
CA MET A 168 3.23 4.65 -19.64
C MET A 168 3.24 4.55 -21.16
N VAL A 169 3.66 3.40 -21.68
CA VAL A 169 3.68 3.10 -23.10
C VAL A 169 2.62 2.04 -23.40
N ALA A 170 1.57 2.43 -24.13
CA ALA A 170 0.53 1.50 -24.53
C ALA A 170 1.11 0.36 -25.39
N GLY A 171 0.77 -0.90 -25.03
CA GLY A 171 1.23 -2.08 -25.75
C GLY A 171 2.70 -2.43 -25.53
N ALA A 172 3.38 -1.84 -24.54
CA ALA A 172 4.71 -2.27 -24.15
C ALA A 172 4.69 -3.74 -23.66
N PRO A 173 5.71 -4.54 -23.97
CA PRO A 173 5.84 -5.88 -23.42
C PRO A 173 5.82 -5.85 -21.89
N GLU A 174 5.20 -6.85 -21.25
CA GLU A 174 5.02 -6.95 -19.80
C GLU A 174 6.31 -6.81 -18.98
N ASN A 175 7.45 -7.16 -19.58
CA ASN A 175 8.78 -7.12 -18.95
C ASN A 175 9.69 -5.98 -19.48
N ALA A 176 9.15 -5.06 -20.29
CA ALA A 176 9.90 -3.93 -20.80
C ALA A 176 9.91 -2.79 -19.79
N ALA A 177 10.94 -2.72 -18.96
CA ALA A 177 11.17 -1.58 -18.11
C ALA A 177 11.95 -0.49 -18.85
N LEU A 178 11.53 0.77 -18.71
CA LEU A 178 12.34 1.90 -19.14
C LEU A 178 13.62 1.98 -18.27
N ARG A 179 14.74 2.37 -18.87
CA ARG A 179 16.03 2.36 -18.19
C ARG A 179 16.01 3.10 -16.84
N HIS A 180 15.41 4.28 -16.78
CA HIS A 180 15.33 5.06 -15.53
C HIS A 180 14.45 4.40 -14.47
N VAL A 181 13.43 3.62 -14.88
CA VAL A 181 12.59 2.82 -13.98
C VAL A 181 13.41 1.70 -13.36
N ALA A 182 14.18 0.96 -14.19
CA ALA A 182 15.06 -0.09 -13.70
C ALA A 182 16.12 0.46 -12.74
N GLU A 183 16.83 1.53 -13.14
CA GLU A 183 17.88 2.16 -12.30
C GLU A 183 17.34 2.65 -10.94
N PHE A 184 16.13 3.22 -10.91
CA PHE A 184 15.48 3.62 -9.66
C PHE A 184 15.10 2.42 -8.79
N SER A 185 14.49 1.40 -9.40
CA SER A 185 14.06 0.20 -8.69
C SER A 185 15.23 -0.60 -8.12
N ASP A 186 16.31 -0.75 -8.90
CA ASP A 186 17.53 -1.44 -8.48
C ASP A 186 18.18 -0.70 -7.30
N TRP A 187 18.23 0.64 -7.35
CA TRP A 187 18.76 1.45 -6.25
C TRP A 187 17.99 1.21 -4.94
N PHE A 188 16.63 1.19 -5.00
CA PHE A 188 15.81 0.89 -3.82
C PHE A 188 16.04 -0.53 -3.32
N ALA A 189 16.06 -1.52 -4.21
CA ALA A 189 16.30 -2.91 -3.84
C ALA A 189 17.66 -3.11 -3.14
N GLU A 190 18.72 -2.48 -3.67
CA GLU A 190 20.06 -2.52 -3.07
C GLU A 190 20.09 -1.86 -1.69
N ARG A 191 19.49 -0.68 -1.53
CA ARG A 191 19.49 0.04 -0.24
C ARG A 191 18.66 -0.68 0.81
N LEU A 192 17.50 -1.26 0.43
CA LEU A 192 16.69 -2.09 1.31
C LEU A 192 17.47 -3.34 1.75
N ALA A 193 18.11 -4.05 0.81
CA ALA A 193 18.91 -5.24 1.12
C ALA A 193 20.10 -4.94 2.04
N ALA A 194 20.70 -3.75 1.88
CA ALA A 194 21.81 -3.28 2.71
C ALA A 194 21.38 -2.62 4.03
N ASN A 195 20.06 -2.48 4.27
CA ASN A 195 19.49 -1.77 5.42
C ASN A 195 20.02 -0.32 5.57
N GLU A 196 20.22 0.36 4.45
CA GLU A 196 20.72 1.73 4.40
C GLU A 196 19.58 2.75 4.62
N ILE A 197 19.04 2.78 5.84
CA ILE A 197 17.86 3.58 6.19
C ILE A 197 18.02 5.06 5.82
N ASP A 198 19.16 5.68 6.18
CA ASP A 198 19.40 7.10 5.90
C ASP A 198 19.39 7.43 4.39
N ALA A 199 19.86 6.50 3.56
CA ALA A 199 19.80 6.66 2.12
C ALA A 199 18.36 6.56 1.58
N LEU A 200 17.60 5.60 2.10
CA LEU A 200 16.19 5.43 1.73
C LEU A 200 15.34 6.62 2.15
N LEU A 201 15.56 7.18 3.34
CA LEU A 201 14.82 8.35 3.82
C LEU A 201 15.14 9.63 3.02
N ASP A 202 16.35 9.74 2.46
CA ASP A 202 16.80 10.83 1.58
C ASP A 202 16.68 10.47 0.08
N TRP A 203 15.72 9.63 -0.26
CA TRP A 203 15.54 9.08 -1.63
C TRP A 203 15.37 10.16 -2.70
N GLU A 204 14.69 11.26 -2.40
CA GLU A 204 14.45 12.35 -3.36
C GLU A 204 15.76 12.98 -3.87
N THR A 205 16.79 13.00 -3.01
CA THR A 205 18.11 13.55 -3.33
C THR A 205 19.06 12.48 -3.88
N ARG A 206 18.98 11.24 -3.36
CA ARG A 206 19.99 10.20 -3.61
C ARG A 206 19.60 9.20 -4.67
N ALA A 207 18.30 8.92 -4.83
CA ALA A 207 17.88 7.93 -5.81
C ALA A 207 18.02 8.48 -7.25
N PRO A 208 18.53 7.68 -8.20
CA PRO A 208 18.58 8.09 -9.60
C PRO A 208 17.17 8.33 -10.11
N HIS A 209 16.99 9.40 -10.88
CA HIS A 209 15.71 9.73 -11.53
C HIS A 209 14.50 9.92 -10.58
N ALA A 210 14.72 10.22 -9.30
CA ALA A 210 13.69 10.31 -8.27
C ALA A 210 12.45 11.12 -8.71
N ARG A 211 12.64 12.35 -9.20
CA ARG A 211 11.54 13.22 -9.67
C ARG A 211 10.82 12.71 -10.92
N ARG A 212 11.50 11.90 -11.73
CA ARG A 212 10.87 11.28 -12.89
C ARG A 212 10.09 10.04 -12.50
N ALA A 213 10.65 9.22 -11.63
CA ALA A 213 9.99 8.03 -11.11
C ALA A 213 8.74 8.40 -10.28
N HIS A 214 8.84 9.49 -9.51
CA HIS A 214 7.76 10.02 -8.67
C HIS A 214 7.64 11.54 -8.86
N PRO A 215 6.80 12.02 -9.81
CA PRO A 215 6.44 13.44 -9.90
C PRO A 215 5.75 13.95 -8.63
N THR A 216 5.05 13.06 -7.92
CA THR A 216 4.41 13.26 -6.61
C THR A 216 4.70 12.05 -5.71
N PRO A 217 4.92 12.24 -4.39
CA PRO A 217 5.50 11.20 -3.52
C PRO A 217 4.51 10.15 -3.01
N GLU A 218 3.19 10.40 -3.09
CA GLU A 218 2.16 9.63 -2.37
C GLU A 218 2.22 8.12 -2.64
N HIS A 219 2.63 7.69 -3.86
CA HIS A 219 2.72 6.27 -4.18
C HIS A 219 3.96 5.57 -3.61
N LEU A 220 5.00 6.32 -3.25
CA LEU A 220 6.17 5.74 -2.59
C LEU A 220 6.06 5.80 -1.05
N LEU A 221 5.34 6.77 -0.51
CA LEU A 221 5.24 6.99 0.94
C LEU A 221 4.76 5.77 1.74
N PRO A 222 3.85 4.90 1.24
CA PRO A 222 3.49 3.67 1.96
C PRO A 222 4.67 2.77 2.31
N LEU A 223 5.72 2.74 1.48
CA LEU A 223 6.94 1.94 1.72
C LEU A 223 7.62 2.26 3.05
N PHE A 224 7.50 3.49 3.53
CA PHE A 224 8.16 3.96 4.74
C PHE A 224 7.34 3.74 6.02
N VAL A 225 6.09 3.30 5.89
CA VAL A 225 5.23 2.92 7.02
C VAL A 225 5.34 1.43 7.32
#